data_b1de406f230640b1152458cca401a33d
#
_entry.id   b1de406f230640b1152458cca401a33d
#
_cell.length_a   1.000
_cell.length_b   1.000
_cell.length_c   1.000
_cell.angle_alpha   90.00
_cell.angle_beta   90.00
_cell.angle_gamma   90.00
#
_symmetry.space_group_name_H-M   'P 1'
#
loop_
_entity.id
_entity.type
_entity.pdbx_description
1 polymer ?
#
loop_
_entity_poly.entity_id
_entity_poly.type
_entity_poly.pdbx_seq_one_letter_code
_entity_poly.pdbx_strand_id
1 'polypeptide(L)'
;MIYGTIPGVAKPVARMVMGVDNQDDLAQAAPLFDDYIERGGNCFDTARIYMRGGCEALFGEYLAKTGVRDNIVLIGKGAHTPNCTPEAAQSQLEQSLEALRTDRVDIYFLHRDNAQVPVGEFVDVLDALHRKGRIGVFGGSNWSLERFRAANDYARRNGKTGFTVLSNNLALARMVEPVWAGCVSARDPEWLRHLEESGTALFAWSSTARGFFTERGDPSRAAEESEIAHSWHAEDNFERRRRAIALAEAKGTSPVQIAMAWVLSQPFATFALSGPRTLDESRRNIEGLSVTLTDSERDWLDLKRDQP
;
A
#
# COMPACT_ATOMS: atom_id res chain seq x y z
N MET A 1 -6.96 -11.99 -11.72
CA MET A 1 -6.56 -10.68 -11.15
C MET A 1 -7.70 -9.69 -11.33
N ILE A 2 -7.88 -8.75 -10.41
CA ILE A 2 -8.80 -7.61 -10.56
C ILE A 2 -7.97 -6.32 -10.69
N TYR A 3 -8.49 -5.34 -11.45
CA TYR A 3 -7.77 -4.12 -11.77
C TYR A 3 -8.57 -2.88 -11.39
N GLY A 4 -7.86 -1.80 -11.11
CA GLY A 4 -8.38 -0.45 -10.98
C GLY A 4 -7.69 0.51 -11.94
N THR A 5 -8.26 1.70 -12.12
CA THR A 5 -7.65 2.78 -12.90
C THR A 5 -7.23 3.92 -12.00
N ILE A 6 -6.11 4.54 -12.31
CA ILE A 6 -5.59 5.71 -11.60
C ILE A 6 -5.35 6.79 -12.66
N PRO A 7 -6.00 7.96 -12.55
CA PRO A 7 -5.76 9.06 -13.47
C PRO A 7 -4.28 9.40 -13.55
N GLY A 8 -3.71 9.44 -14.76
CA GLY A 8 -2.27 9.67 -14.98
C GLY A 8 -1.40 8.41 -15.03
N VAL A 9 -1.93 7.23 -14.72
CA VAL A 9 -1.27 5.94 -14.96
C VAL A 9 -1.90 5.28 -16.19
N ALA A 10 -1.10 5.04 -17.22
CA ALA A 10 -1.60 4.60 -18.52
C ALA A 10 -2.16 3.16 -18.52
N LYS A 11 -1.70 2.32 -17.59
CA LYS A 11 -2.09 0.91 -17.50
C LYS A 11 -3.17 0.70 -16.45
N PRO A 12 -4.09 -0.26 -16.62
CA PRO A 12 -4.86 -0.80 -15.51
C PRO A 12 -3.92 -1.33 -14.42
N VAL A 13 -4.20 -1.05 -13.18
CA VAL A 13 -3.34 -1.41 -12.04
C VAL A 13 -3.96 -2.58 -11.29
N ALA A 14 -3.20 -3.65 -11.08
CA ALA A 14 -3.63 -4.78 -10.26
C ALA A 14 -3.96 -4.30 -8.84
N ARG A 15 -5.16 -4.63 -8.35
CA ARG A 15 -5.61 -4.16 -7.03
C ARG A 15 -4.96 -4.89 -5.84
N MET A 16 -4.33 -6.04 -6.07
CA MET A 16 -3.34 -6.62 -5.18
C MET A 16 -1.95 -6.21 -5.69
N VAL A 17 -1.22 -5.47 -4.88
CA VAL A 17 0.11 -4.94 -5.21
C VAL A 17 1.17 -5.83 -4.56
N MET A 18 2.14 -6.27 -5.36
CA MET A 18 3.25 -7.11 -4.88
C MET A 18 4.32 -6.25 -4.20
N GLY A 19 4.48 -6.40 -2.88
CA GLY A 19 5.61 -5.83 -2.15
C GLY A 19 6.89 -6.63 -2.38
N VAL A 20 7.99 -5.93 -2.62
CA VAL A 20 9.32 -6.56 -2.76
C VAL A 20 10.16 -6.46 -1.49
N ASP A 21 9.62 -5.95 -0.40
CA ASP A 21 10.28 -5.66 0.87
C ASP A 21 10.76 -6.90 1.65
N ASN A 22 10.22 -8.07 1.35
CA ASN A 22 10.55 -9.35 2.00
C ASN A 22 11.50 -10.24 1.18
N GLN A 23 12.10 -9.72 0.09
CA GLN A 23 12.92 -10.48 -0.84
C GLN A 23 14.38 -10.02 -0.79
N ASP A 24 15.30 -10.93 -0.51
CA ASP A 24 16.76 -10.69 -0.39
C ASP A 24 17.61 -11.60 -1.28
N ASP A 25 16.99 -12.59 -1.93
CA ASP A 25 17.62 -13.50 -2.88
C ASP A 25 16.81 -13.58 -4.17
N LEU A 26 17.42 -13.19 -5.28
CA LEU A 26 16.76 -13.21 -6.59
C LEU A 26 16.35 -14.61 -7.06
N ALA A 27 17.10 -15.65 -6.70
CA ALA A 27 16.75 -17.01 -7.09
C ALA A 27 15.44 -17.48 -6.44
N GLN A 28 15.13 -16.96 -5.25
CA GLN A 28 13.87 -17.23 -4.55
C GLN A 28 12.76 -16.25 -4.97
N ALA A 29 13.11 -14.99 -5.21
CA ALA A 29 12.15 -13.93 -5.55
C ALA A 29 11.62 -14.05 -6.99
N ALA A 30 12.47 -14.41 -7.97
CA ALA A 30 12.07 -14.43 -9.37
C ALA A 30 10.89 -15.36 -9.65
N PRO A 31 10.84 -16.62 -9.17
CA PRO A 31 9.65 -17.46 -9.35
C PRO A 31 8.37 -16.88 -8.76
N LEU A 32 8.47 -16.12 -7.65
CA LEU A 32 7.35 -15.43 -7.03
C LEU A 32 6.83 -14.29 -7.92
N PHE A 33 7.73 -13.50 -8.48
CA PHE A 33 7.40 -12.40 -9.38
C PHE A 33 6.83 -12.91 -10.71
N ASP A 34 7.41 -13.97 -11.25
CA ASP A 34 6.95 -14.62 -12.49
C ASP A 34 5.52 -15.16 -12.33
N ASP A 35 5.23 -15.94 -11.26
CA ASP A 35 3.88 -16.47 -10.99
C ASP A 35 2.86 -15.34 -10.79
N TYR A 36 3.25 -14.25 -10.10
CA TYR A 36 2.38 -13.10 -9.95
C TYR A 36 2.04 -12.45 -11.31
N ILE A 37 3.03 -12.27 -12.18
CA ILE A 37 2.84 -11.69 -13.53
C ILE A 37 2.01 -12.64 -14.41
N GLU A 38 2.32 -13.94 -14.41
CA GLU A 38 1.57 -14.96 -15.16
C GLU A 38 0.08 -15.00 -14.77
N ARG A 39 -0.24 -14.72 -13.50
CA ARG A 39 -1.61 -14.61 -13.00
C ARG A 39 -2.24 -13.23 -13.23
N GLY A 40 -1.60 -12.38 -14.03
CA GLY A 40 -2.08 -11.06 -14.41
C GLY A 40 -1.70 -9.94 -13.43
N GLY A 41 -0.86 -10.19 -12.44
CA GLY A 41 -0.33 -9.14 -11.59
C GLY A 41 0.61 -8.21 -12.37
N ASN A 42 0.54 -6.92 -12.12
CA ASN A 42 1.37 -5.94 -12.83
C ASN A 42 1.81 -4.76 -11.97
N CYS A 43 1.56 -4.76 -10.68
CA CYS A 43 1.92 -3.64 -9.82
C CYS A 43 2.87 -4.10 -8.71
N PHE A 44 4.05 -3.47 -8.65
CA PHE A 44 5.10 -3.79 -7.68
C PHE A 44 5.42 -2.58 -6.81
N ASP A 45 5.53 -2.82 -5.50
CA ASP A 45 5.81 -1.80 -4.49
C ASP A 45 7.21 -1.96 -3.91
N THR A 46 8.00 -0.90 -4.01
CA THR A 46 9.33 -0.83 -3.41
C THR A 46 9.55 0.49 -2.65
N ALA A 47 10.67 0.61 -1.97
CA ALA A 47 11.11 1.84 -1.33
C ALA A 47 12.63 1.86 -1.13
N ARG A 48 13.20 3.06 -1.21
CA ARG A 48 14.64 3.29 -1.01
C ARG A 48 15.17 2.75 0.32
N ILE A 49 14.35 2.80 1.38
CA ILE A 49 14.76 2.35 2.70
C ILE A 49 14.75 0.82 2.85
N TYR A 50 14.01 0.08 2.02
CA TYR A 50 13.88 -1.37 2.16
C TYR A 50 15.23 -2.05 1.96
N MET A 51 15.70 -2.75 3.01
CA MET A 51 17.03 -3.36 3.06
C MET A 51 18.15 -2.40 2.62
N ARG A 52 18.03 -1.12 2.95
CA ARG A 52 18.99 -0.04 2.57
C ARG A 52 19.22 0.05 1.05
N GLY A 53 18.17 -0.23 0.26
CA GLY A 53 18.20 -0.26 -1.20
C GLY A 53 18.47 -1.64 -1.80
N GLY A 54 18.70 -2.66 -0.99
CA GLY A 54 18.90 -4.03 -1.47
C GLY A 54 17.71 -4.57 -2.24
N CYS A 55 16.47 -4.29 -1.78
CA CYS A 55 15.26 -4.71 -2.48
C CYS A 55 15.15 -4.06 -3.87
N GLU A 56 15.50 -2.79 -4.01
CA GLU A 56 15.50 -2.10 -5.31
C GLU A 56 16.57 -2.67 -6.25
N ALA A 57 17.77 -2.96 -5.73
CA ALA A 57 18.84 -3.55 -6.53
C ALA A 57 18.47 -4.96 -7.02
N LEU A 58 17.88 -5.80 -6.17
CA LEU A 58 17.38 -7.11 -6.52
C LEU A 58 16.30 -7.03 -7.61
N PHE A 59 15.33 -6.12 -7.40
CA PHE A 59 14.24 -5.96 -8.38
C PHE A 59 14.74 -5.37 -9.69
N GLY A 60 15.72 -4.46 -9.66
CA GLY A 60 16.39 -3.93 -10.86
C GLY A 60 17.14 -5.00 -11.64
N GLU A 61 17.76 -5.99 -10.96
CA GLU A 61 18.35 -7.16 -11.63
C GLU A 61 17.27 -8.01 -12.29
N TYR A 62 16.14 -8.25 -11.62
CA TYR A 62 14.99 -8.94 -12.19
C TYR A 62 14.45 -8.26 -13.43
N LEU A 63 14.23 -6.93 -13.37
CA LEU A 63 13.75 -6.14 -14.50
C LEU A 63 14.70 -6.21 -15.71
N ALA A 64 16.02 -6.13 -15.47
CA ALA A 64 17.02 -6.21 -16.53
C ALA A 64 17.09 -7.60 -17.19
N LYS A 65 16.87 -8.66 -16.41
CA LYS A 65 16.86 -10.05 -16.93
C LYS A 65 15.62 -10.39 -17.74
N THR A 66 14.46 -9.88 -17.32
CA THR A 66 13.16 -10.27 -17.89
C THR A 66 12.64 -9.28 -18.94
N GLY A 67 13.07 -8.01 -18.90
CA GLY A 67 12.59 -6.97 -19.79
C GLY A 67 11.13 -6.54 -19.53
N VAL A 68 10.53 -6.91 -18.39
CA VAL A 68 9.10 -6.66 -18.10
C VAL A 68 8.77 -5.24 -17.67
N ARG A 69 9.77 -4.33 -17.55
CA ARG A 69 9.57 -2.97 -17.01
C ARG A 69 8.40 -2.23 -17.64
N ASP A 70 8.24 -2.31 -18.95
CA ASP A 70 7.16 -1.59 -19.65
C ASP A 70 5.79 -2.24 -19.50
N ASN A 71 5.72 -3.47 -19.02
CA ASN A 71 4.47 -4.19 -18.79
C ASN A 71 3.92 -4.01 -17.38
N ILE A 72 4.72 -3.50 -16.44
CA ILE A 72 4.35 -3.33 -15.04
C ILE A 72 4.09 -1.88 -14.66
N VAL A 73 3.45 -1.68 -13.53
CA VAL A 73 3.35 -0.42 -12.77
C VAL A 73 4.31 -0.51 -11.59
N LEU A 74 5.29 0.37 -11.57
CA LEU A 74 6.34 0.39 -10.56
C LEU A 74 6.12 1.53 -9.57
N ILE A 75 6.03 1.18 -8.30
CA ILE A 75 5.93 2.12 -7.17
C ILE A 75 7.30 2.27 -6.54
N GLY A 76 7.76 3.51 -6.40
CA GLY A 76 8.93 3.87 -5.61
C GLY A 76 8.55 4.76 -4.42
N LYS A 77 9.36 4.74 -3.36
CA LYS A 77 9.19 5.63 -2.20
C LYS A 77 10.53 6.15 -1.72
N GLY A 78 10.58 7.45 -1.41
CA GLY A 78 11.74 8.11 -0.81
C GLY A 78 11.35 9.10 0.29
N ALA A 79 12.30 9.87 0.78
CA ALA A 79 12.10 10.83 1.87
C ALA A 79 11.53 10.18 3.15
N HIS A 80 12.20 9.13 3.64
CA HIS A 80 11.90 8.53 4.94
C HIS A 80 12.71 9.24 6.06
N THR A 81 12.14 9.30 7.25
CA THR A 81 12.86 9.81 8.43
C THR A 81 14.18 9.05 8.69
N PRO A 82 15.25 9.73 9.13
CA PRO A 82 15.34 11.15 9.48
C PRO A 82 15.49 12.10 8.27
N ASN A 83 15.68 11.59 7.06
CA ASN A 83 15.97 12.37 5.85
C ASN A 83 14.67 12.67 5.06
N CYS A 84 13.66 13.21 5.73
CA CYS A 84 12.39 13.56 5.10
C CYS A 84 12.40 15.03 4.69
N THR A 85 13.06 15.33 3.54
CA THR A 85 13.17 16.67 2.96
C THR A 85 12.92 16.63 1.44
N PRO A 86 12.63 17.75 0.77
CA PRO A 86 12.51 17.83 -0.68
C PRO A 86 13.77 17.36 -1.42
N GLU A 87 14.96 17.72 -0.92
CA GLU A 87 16.24 17.31 -1.52
C GLU A 87 16.44 15.80 -1.40
N ALA A 88 16.04 15.23 -0.24
CA ALA A 88 16.10 13.78 -0.06
C ALA A 88 15.10 13.07 -0.99
N ALA A 89 13.92 13.62 -1.21
CA ALA A 89 12.97 13.07 -2.17
C ALA A 89 13.57 12.95 -3.59
N GLN A 90 14.27 14.00 -4.06
CA GLN A 90 14.95 13.99 -5.35
C GLN A 90 16.14 13.03 -5.37
N SER A 91 17.08 13.18 -4.44
CA SER A 91 18.33 12.39 -4.44
C SER A 91 18.08 10.90 -4.23
N GLN A 92 17.11 10.54 -3.39
CA GLN A 92 16.73 9.14 -3.17
C GLN A 92 15.98 8.55 -4.37
N LEU A 93 15.17 9.34 -5.10
CA LEU A 93 14.60 8.88 -6.36
C LEU A 93 15.69 8.57 -7.37
N GLU A 94 16.71 9.42 -7.52
CA GLU A 94 17.84 9.20 -8.44
C GLU A 94 18.57 7.89 -8.10
N GLN A 95 18.85 7.65 -6.81
CA GLN A 95 19.43 6.39 -6.33
C GLN A 95 18.52 5.19 -6.60
N SER A 96 17.21 5.34 -6.41
CA SER A 96 16.22 4.28 -6.67
C SER A 96 16.19 3.93 -8.16
N LEU A 97 16.19 4.92 -9.04
CA LEU A 97 16.17 4.70 -10.50
C LEU A 97 17.45 3.99 -10.99
N GLU A 98 18.60 4.32 -10.42
CA GLU A 98 19.86 3.64 -10.68
C GLU A 98 19.79 2.17 -10.22
N ALA A 99 19.37 1.92 -8.96
CA ALA A 99 19.25 0.59 -8.41
C ALA A 99 18.23 -0.29 -9.15
N LEU A 100 17.10 0.29 -9.53
CA LEU A 100 16.02 -0.35 -10.30
C LEU A 100 16.35 -0.49 -11.81
N ARG A 101 17.46 0.08 -12.27
CA ARG A 101 17.88 0.07 -13.69
C ARG A 101 16.80 0.57 -14.65
N THR A 102 16.11 1.63 -14.26
CA THR A 102 15.02 2.24 -15.04
C THR A 102 15.15 3.77 -15.01
N ASP A 103 14.55 4.43 -15.97
CA ASP A 103 14.57 5.90 -16.08
C ASP A 103 13.39 6.57 -15.35
N ARG A 104 12.37 5.79 -14.93
CA ARG A 104 11.15 6.30 -14.29
C ARG A 104 10.49 5.28 -13.36
N VAL A 105 9.69 5.78 -12.44
CA VAL A 105 8.65 5.01 -11.73
C VAL A 105 7.27 5.54 -12.12
N ASP A 106 6.26 4.66 -12.10
CA ASP A 106 4.90 5.03 -12.50
C ASP A 106 4.17 5.77 -11.35
N ILE A 107 4.49 5.41 -10.11
CA ILE A 107 3.93 6.02 -8.90
C ILE A 107 5.07 6.31 -7.93
N TYR A 108 5.10 7.51 -7.35
CA TYR A 108 6.10 7.86 -6.35
C TYR A 108 5.45 8.41 -5.07
N PHE A 109 5.86 7.87 -3.92
CA PHE A 109 5.40 8.35 -2.62
C PHE A 109 6.52 9.01 -1.83
N LEU A 110 6.23 10.15 -1.20
CA LEU A 110 6.97 10.59 -0.03
C LEU A 110 6.69 9.57 1.09
N HIS A 111 7.72 8.85 1.56
CA HIS A 111 7.54 7.71 2.46
C HIS A 111 7.10 8.12 3.88
N ARG A 112 7.40 9.35 4.25
CA ARG A 112 6.94 10.00 5.50
C ARG A 112 6.62 11.47 5.23
N ASP A 113 5.93 12.09 6.18
CA ASP A 113 5.77 13.54 6.24
C ASP A 113 6.79 14.15 7.21
N ASN A 114 7.14 15.40 6.95
CA ASN A 114 7.90 16.24 7.88
C ASN A 114 7.14 17.56 8.06
N ALA A 115 6.44 17.67 9.19
CA ALA A 115 5.62 18.84 9.50
C ALA A 115 6.42 20.16 9.64
N GLN A 116 7.74 20.08 9.79
CA GLN A 116 8.62 21.26 9.86
C GLN A 116 8.91 21.86 8.46
N VAL A 117 8.67 21.09 7.40
CA VAL A 117 8.87 21.52 6.01
C VAL A 117 7.53 22.01 5.45
N PRO A 118 7.48 23.22 4.85
CA PRO A 118 6.30 23.68 4.12
C PRO A 118 5.89 22.69 3.02
N VAL A 119 4.60 22.37 2.93
CA VAL A 119 4.10 21.39 1.92
C VAL A 119 4.43 21.79 0.49
N GLY A 120 4.51 23.11 0.23
CA GLY A 120 4.82 23.64 -1.09
C GLY A 120 6.18 23.19 -1.61
N GLU A 121 7.17 23.08 -0.74
CA GLU A 121 8.52 22.64 -1.13
C GLU A 121 8.52 21.18 -1.61
N PHE A 122 7.75 20.31 -0.97
CA PHE A 122 7.55 18.93 -1.45
C PHE A 122 6.80 18.90 -2.79
N VAL A 123 5.74 19.68 -2.93
CA VAL A 123 4.99 19.77 -4.19
C VAL A 123 5.86 20.27 -5.31
N ASP A 124 6.71 21.28 -5.07
CA ASP A 124 7.59 21.88 -6.06
C ASP A 124 8.59 20.86 -6.63
N VAL A 125 9.23 20.09 -5.77
CA VAL A 125 10.19 19.07 -6.22
C VAL A 125 9.50 17.93 -6.97
N LEU A 126 8.33 17.47 -6.48
CA LEU A 126 7.59 16.37 -7.12
C LEU A 126 7.01 16.79 -8.49
N ASP A 127 6.44 18.00 -8.60
CA ASP A 127 5.98 18.55 -9.88
C ASP A 127 7.13 18.69 -10.89
N ALA A 128 8.31 19.12 -10.44
CA ALA A 128 9.49 19.20 -11.29
C ALA A 128 9.97 17.82 -11.80
N LEU A 129 9.95 16.80 -10.93
CA LEU A 129 10.28 15.42 -11.28
C LEU A 129 9.24 14.81 -12.23
N HIS A 130 7.96 15.09 -12.00
CA HIS A 130 6.86 14.69 -12.87
C HIS A 130 7.01 15.30 -14.28
N ARG A 131 7.25 16.59 -14.37
CA ARG A 131 7.46 17.27 -15.67
C ARG A 131 8.68 16.77 -16.44
N LYS A 132 9.70 16.27 -15.73
CA LYS A 132 10.87 15.61 -16.33
C LYS A 132 10.59 14.15 -16.74
N GLY A 133 9.40 13.62 -16.47
CA GLY A 133 9.03 12.23 -16.76
C GLY A 133 9.72 11.18 -15.85
N ARG A 134 10.33 11.61 -14.74
CA ARG A 134 11.00 10.69 -13.79
C ARG A 134 10.01 9.95 -12.91
N ILE A 135 8.87 10.57 -12.64
CA ILE A 135 7.75 9.98 -11.91
C ILE A 135 6.46 10.23 -12.68
N GLY A 136 5.54 9.26 -12.65
CA GLY A 136 4.21 9.42 -13.21
C GLY A 136 3.31 10.21 -12.27
N VAL A 137 2.46 9.54 -11.49
CA VAL A 137 1.66 10.16 -10.42
C VAL A 137 2.41 10.11 -9.10
N PHE A 138 2.03 10.98 -8.16
CA PHE A 138 2.70 11.02 -6.86
C PHE A 138 1.77 11.41 -5.71
N GLY A 139 2.23 11.15 -4.49
CA GLY A 139 1.51 11.51 -3.27
C GLY A 139 2.29 11.23 -1.99
N GLY A 140 1.58 11.14 -0.87
CA GLY A 140 2.15 10.90 0.43
C GLY A 140 1.89 9.49 0.96
N SER A 141 2.83 8.96 1.72
CA SER A 141 2.66 7.80 2.56
C SER A 141 2.77 8.22 4.02
N ASN A 142 1.79 7.81 4.83
CA ASN A 142 1.71 8.22 6.24
C ASN A 142 1.57 9.76 6.41
N TRP A 143 0.77 10.36 5.56
CA TRP A 143 0.42 11.78 5.64
C TRP A 143 -0.91 11.97 6.37
N SER A 144 -1.02 13.06 7.15
CA SER A 144 -2.30 13.49 7.70
C SER A 144 -3.20 14.08 6.61
N LEU A 145 -4.52 14.03 6.81
CA LEU A 145 -5.47 14.62 5.88
C LEU A 145 -5.26 16.13 5.71
N GLU A 146 -4.98 16.83 6.81
CA GLU A 146 -4.70 18.26 6.79
C GLU A 146 -3.52 18.58 5.87
N ARG A 147 -2.39 17.88 6.03
CA ARG A 147 -1.19 18.10 5.23
C ARG A 147 -1.40 17.71 3.77
N PHE A 148 -2.12 16.61 3.52
CA PHE A 148 -2.45 16.16 2.17
C PHE A 148 -3.32 17.19 1.43
N ARG A 149 -4.35 17.74 2.10
CA ARG A 149 -5.18 18.81 1.56
C ARG A 149 -4.37 20.09 1.33
N ALA A 150 -3.54 20.49 2.28
CA ALA A 150 -2.68 21.66 2.14
C ALA A 150 -1.73 21.57 0.94
N ALA A 151 -1.14 20.38 0.67
CA ALA A 151 -0.31 20.13 -0.50
C ALA A 151 -1.10 20.30 -1.80
N ASN A 152 -2.32 19.76 -1.88
CA ASN A 152 -3.18 19.89 -3.04
C ASN A 152 -3.70 21.33 -3.23
N ASP A 153 -3.98 22.04 -2.16
CA ASP A 153 -4.35 23.45 -2.22
C ASP A 153 -3.21 24.33 -2.71
N TYR A 154 -1.99 24.04 -2.28
CA TYR A 154 -0.80 24.70 -2.79
C TYR A 154 -0.60 24.41 -4.28
N ALA A 155 -0.66 23.17 -4.70
CA ALA A 155 -0.52 22.76 -6.10
C ALA A 155 -1.53 23.51 -6.99
N ARG A 156 -2.81 23.50 -6.62
CA ARG A 156 -3.89 24.18 -7.35
C ARG A 156 -3.64 25.67 -7.49
N ARG A 157 -3.27 26.36 -6.40
CA ARG A 157 -3.01 27.81 -6.42
C ARG A 157 -1.80 28.21 -7.26
N ASN A 158 -0.83 27.31 -7.42
CA ASN A 158 0.42 27.58 -8.15
C ASN A 158 0.48 26.90 -9.53
N GLY A 159 -0.63 26.34 -10.04
CA GLY A 159 -0.68 25.70 -11.36
C GLY A 159 0.24 24.48 -11.46
N LYS A 160 0.40 23.71 -10.38
CA LYS A 160 1.25 22.53 -10.29
C LYS A 160 0.40 21.26 -10.20
N THR A 161 1.04 20.14 -10.52
CA THR A 161 0.47 18.82 -10.31
C THR A 161 0.37 18.55 -8.80
N GLY A 162 -0.80 18.06 -8.35
CA GLY A 162 -1.05 17.72 -6.95
C GLY A 162 -0.91 16.23 -6.67
N PHE A 163 -1.16 15.87 -5.43
CA PHE A 163 -1.18 14.48 -4.96
C PHE A 163 -2.48 13.79 -5.41
N THR A 164 -2.37 12.68 -6.12
CA THR A 164 -3.49 11.90 -6.62
C THR A 164 -3.55 10.49 -6.01
N VAL A 165 -2.51 10.10 -5.29
CA VAL A 165 -2.37 8.80 -4.64
C VAL A 165 -1.96 8.98 -3.17
N LEU A 166 -2.42 8.07 -2.31
CA LEU A 166 -2.11 8.02 -0.88
C LEU A 166 -1.66 6.62 -0.51
N SER A 167 -0.65 6.48 0.37
CA SER A 167 -0.27 5.18 0.94
C SER A 167 -0.27 5.24 2.47
N ASN A 168 -1.46 5.17 3.05
CA ASN A 168 -1.68 5.05 4.49
C ASN A 168 -2.20 3.65 4.84
N ASN A 169 -2.14 3.28 6.12
CA ASN A 169 -2.73 2.03 6.57
C ASN A 169 -4.25 2.04 6.34
N LEU A 170 -4.76 0.95 5.80
CA LEU A 170 -6.18 0.60 5.87
C LEU A 170 -6.31 -0.92 5.96
N ALA A 171 -6.94 -1.41 7.02
CA ALA A 171 -7.24 -2.82 7.23
C ALA A 171 -8.59 -2.98 7.91
N LEU A 172 -9.18 -4.18 7.85
CA LEU A 172 -10.40 -4.49 8.57
C LEU A 172 -10.19 -4.32 10.08
N ALA A 173 -9.08 -4.81 10.64
CA ALA A 173 -8.68 -4.46 11.99
C ALA A 173 -8.15 -3.03 12.06
N ARG A 174 -8.62 -2.26 13.02
CA ARG A 174 -8.19 -0.88 13.26
C ARG A 174 -6.79 -0.87 13.90
N MET A 175 -5.86 -0.14 13.33
CA MET A 175 -4.55 0.10 13.94
C MET A 175 -4.74 0.96 15.20
N VAL A 176 -4.53 0.39 16.38
CA VAL A 176 -4.73 1.06 17.67
C VAL A 176 -3.51 1.83 18.11
N GLU A 177 -2.33 1.29 17.83
CA GLU A 177 -1.05 1.95 18.00
C GLU A 177 -0.26 1.85 16.70
N PRO A 178 0.52 2.88 16.35
CA PRO A 178 1.33 2.86 15.14
C PRO A 178 2.33 1.69 15.14
N VAL A 179 2.36 0.90 14.06
CA VAL A 179 3.35 -0.20 13.89
C VAL A 179 4.78 0.33 13.99
N TRP A 180 5.01 1.48 13.40
CA TRP A 180 6.26 2.24 13.47
C TRP A 180 5.98 3.71 13.71
N ALA A 181 6.92 4.41 14.32
CA ALA A 181 6.78 5.85 14.56
C ALA A 181 6.41 6.60 13.26
N GLY A 182 5.43 7.48 13.36
CA GLY A 182 4.92 8.28 12.24
C GLY A 182 4.03 7.54 11.24
N CYS A 183 3.58 6.32 11.55
CA CYS A 183 2.57 5.63 10.76
C CYS A 183 1.18 6.24 10.95
N VAL A 184 0.44 6.38 9.86
CA VAL A 184 -0.91 6.98 9.82
C VAL A 184 -1.91 6.02 9.19
N SER A 185 -3.09 5.90 9.80
CA SER A 185 -4.22 5.16 9.24
C SER A 185 -5.13 6.10 8.44
N ALA A 186 -5.69 5.60 7.34
CA ALA A 186 -6.75 6.27 6.57
C ALA A 186 -8.16 5.84 7.05
N ARG A 187 -8.27 5.24 8.24
CA ARG A 187 -9.54 4.70 8.74
C ARG A 187 -10.45 5.76 9.38
N ASP A 188 -9.94 6.95 9.63
CA ASP A 188 -10.73 8.04 10.20
C ASP A 188 -11.87 8.44 9.25
N PRO A 189 -13.08 8.75 9.76
CA PRO A 189 -14.23 9.10 8.94
C PRO A 189 -13.98 10.25 7.95
N GLU A 190 -13.12 11.21 8.32
CA GLU A 190 -12.76 12.33 7.44
C GLU A 190 -11.87 11.89 6.29
N TRP A 191 -10.93 10.93 6.53
CA TRP A 191 -10.12 10.33 5.48
C TRP A 191 -10.99 9.51 4.51
N LEU A 192 -11.88 8.67 5.03
CA LEU A 192 -12.75 7.84 4.20
C LEU A 192 -13.62 8.69 3.29
N ARG A 193 -14.24 9.76 3.83
CA ARG A 193 -15.02 10.72 3.06
C ARG A 193 -14.19 11.42 2.00
N HIS A 194 -12.97 11.86 2.36
CA HIS A 194 -12.08 12.53 1.41
C HIS A 194 -11.70 11.61 0.24
N LEU A 195 -11.39 10.34 0.50
CA LEU A 195 -11.05 9.36 -0.53
C LEU A 195 -12.23 9.12 -1.49
N GLU A 196 -13.44 9.05 -0.95
CA GLU A 196 -14.67 8.88 -1.75
C GLU A 196 -14.97 10.11 -2.63
N GLU A 197 -14.80 11.32 -2.09
CA GLU A 197 -15.12 12.57 -2.79
C GLU A 197 -14.04 13.02 -3.78
N SER A 198 -12.77 12.78 -3.47
CA SER A 198 -11.64 13.32 -4.24
C SER A 198 -11.19 12.46 -5.41
N GLY A 199 -11.55 11.17 -5.42
CA GLY A 199 -11.01 10.20 -6.36
C GLY A 199 -9.52 9.85 -6.12
N THR A 200 -8.95 10.24 -4.98
CA THR A 200 -7.60 9.83 -4.58
C THR A 200 -7.53 8.33 -4.43
N ALA A 201 -6.56 7.69 -5.09
CA ALA A 201 -6.38 6.25 -4.97
C ALA A 201 -5.56 5.89 -3.72
N LEU A 202 -6.07 4.96 -2.92
CA LEU A 202 -5.40 4.50 -1.69
C LEU A 202 -4.63 3.20 -1.95
N PHE A 203 -3.34 3.22 -1.68
CA PHE A 203 -2.46 2.06 -1.59
C PHE A 203 -2.32 1.66 -0.11
N ALA A 204 -3.16 0.71 0.30
CA ALA A 204 -3.30 0.32 1.70
C ALA A 204 -2.16 -0.62 2.14
N TRP A 205 -1.20 -0.11 2.92
CA TRP A 205 -0.18 -0.97 3.51
C TRP A 205 -0.72 -1.70 4.74
N SER A 206 -0.15 -2.88 5.03
CA SER A 206 -0.64 -3.82 6.07
C SER A 206 -2.14 -4.10 5.93
N SER A 207 -2.62 -4.27 4.72
CA SER A 207 -4.05 -4.45 4.37
C SER A 207 -4.73 -5.62 5.09
N THR A 208 -3.97 -6.64 5.50
CA THR A 208 -4.43 -7.78 6.30
C THR A 208 -3.98 -7.73 7.77
N ALA A 209 -3.60 -6.52 8.26
CA ALA A 209 -3.13 -6.31 9.64
C ALA A 209 -1.99 -7.26 10.04
N ARG A 210 -1.01 -7.47 9.11
CA ARG A 210 0.23 -8.25 9.32
C ARG A 210 0.01 -9.69 9.83
N GLY A 211 -1.14 -10.27 9.52
CA GLY A 211 -1.50 -11.63 9.93
C GLY A 211 -2.42 -11.70 11.14
N PHE A 212 -2.99 -10.60 11.61
CA PHE A 212 -3.97 -10.60 12.70
C PHE A 212 -5.18 -11.52 12.44
N PHE A 213 -5.55 -11.74 11.18
CA PHE A 213 -6.65 -12.64 10.79
C PHE A 213 -6.22 -14.09 10.59
N THR A 214 -4.96 -14.44 10.95
CA THR A 214 -4.46 -15.81 11.05
C THR A 214 -4.37 -16.25 12.51
N GLU A 215 -3.80 -17.44 12.76
CA GLU A 215 -3.48 -17.90 14.12
C GLU A 215 -2.55 -16.95 14.89
N ARG A 216 -1.74 -16.17 14.18
CA ARG A 216 -0.84 -15.18 14.77
C ARG A 216 -1.57 -14.07 15.55
N GLY A 217 -2.81 -13.75 15.18
CA GLY A 217 -3.64 -12.76 15.87
C GLY A 217 -4.40 -13.31 17.07
N ASP A 218 -4.17 -14.55 17.48
CA ASP A 218 -4.81 -15.10 18.68
C ASP A 218 -4.27 -14.41 19.94
N PRO A 219 -5.14 -14.01 20.89
CA PRO A 219 -4.72 -13.37 22.14
C PRO A 219 -3.71 -14.16 22.95
N SER A 220 -3.76 -15.50 22.89
CA SER A 220 -2.81 -16.37 23.60
C SER A 220 -1.38 -16.26 23.07
N ARG A 221 -1.20 -15.77 21.83
CA ARG A 221 0.10 -15.58 21.19
C ARG A 221 0.66 -14.16 21.33
N ALA A 222 0.03 -13.29 22.12
CA ALA A 222 0.43 -11.89 22.27
C ALA A 222 1.91 -11.71 22.64
N ALA A 223 2.49 -12.59 23.44
CA ALA A 223 3.90 -12.52 23.84
C ALA A 223 4.85 -12.89 22.69
N GLU A 224 4.46 -13.83 21.82
CA GLU A 224 5.26 -14.27 20.67
C GLU A 224 5.10 -13.29 19.49
N GLU A 225 3.91 -12.75 19.30
CA GLU A 225 3.53 -11.85 18.20
C GLU A 225 3.34 -10.41 18.72
N SER A 226 4.33 -9.92 19.47
CA SER A 226 4.26 -8.63 20.18
C SER A 226 3.96 -7.43 19.26
N GLU A 227 4.43 -7.44 18.01
CA GLU A 227 4.14 -6.39 17.02
C GLU A 227 2.66 -6.39 16.62
N ILE A 228 2.07 -7.57 16.42
CA ILE A 228 0.64 -7.71 16.12
C ILE A 228 -0.18 -7.29 17.34
N ALA A 229 0.21 -7.75 18.54
CA ALA A 229 -0.46 -7.42 19.78
C ALA A 229 -0.45 -5.91 20.04
N HIS A 230 0.70 -5.26 19.89
CA HIS A 230 0.84 -3.81 20.05
C HIS A 230 -0.11 -3.01 19.17
N SER A 231 -0.21 -3.38 17.90
CA SER A 231 -0.89 -2.53 16.91
C SER A 231 -2.35 -2.90 16.65
N TRP A 232 -2.76 -4.16 16.92
CA TRP A 232 -4.10 -4.62 16.55
C TRP A 232 -4.89 -5.33 17.65
N HIS A 233 -4.28 -5.68 18.81
CA HIS A 233 -5.05 -6.28 19.90
C HIS A 233 -5.94 -5.21 20.56
N ALA A 234 -7.24 -5.31 20.30
CA ALA A 234 -8.29 -4.52 20.92
C ALA A 234 -9.59 -5.32 20.85
N GLU A 235 -10.51 -5.08 21.78
CA GLU A 235 -11.76 -5.82 21.90
C GLU A 235 -12.59 -5.76 20.61
N ASP A 236 -12.71 -4.56 20.04
CA ASP A 236 -13.40 -4.34 18.76
C ASP A 236 -12.73 -5.07 17.58
N ASN A 237 -11.42 -5.20 17.57
CA ASN A 237 -10.70 -5.95 16.54
C ASN A 237 -10.85 -7.47 16.70
N PHE A 238 -10.92 -7.97 17.94
CA PHE A 238 -11.22 -9.39 18.16
C PHE A 238 -12.64 -9.73 17.71
N GLU A 239 -13.60 -8.82 17.87
CA GLU A 239 -14.94 -8.98 17.32
C GLU A 239 -14.91 -8.99 15.77
N ARG A 240 -14.16 -8.08 15.12
CA ARG A 240 -13.96 -8.11 13.67
C ARG A 240 -13.36 -9.43 13.21
N ARG A 241 -12.36 -9.94 13.95
CA ARG A 241 -11.72 -11.22 13.65
C ARG A 241 -12.73 -12.37 13.77
N ARG A 242 -13.54 -12.40 14.81
CA ARG A 242 -14.59 -13.41 15.01
C ARG A 242 -15.60 -13.38 13.85
N ARG A 243 -16.05 -12.19 13.43
CA ARG A 243 -16.94 -12.02 12.28
C ARG A 243 -16.29 -12.45 10.97
N ALA A 244 -15.02 -12.13 10.77
CA ALA A 244 -14.27 -12.57 9.58
C ALA A 244 -14.12 -14.09 9.52
N ILE A 245 -13.90 -14.77 10.65
CA ILE A 245 -13.89 -16.25 10.74
C ILE A 245 -15.25 -16.82 10.34
N ALA A 246 -16.34 -16.34 10.93
CA ALA A 246 -17.68 -16.82 10.64
C ALA A 246 -18.08 -16.64 9.16
N LEU A 247 -17.74 -15.48 8.58
CA LEU A 247 -18.03 -15.22 7.17
C LEU A 247 -17.13 -16.06 6.24
N ALA A 248 -15.90 -16.31 6.63
CA ALA A 248 -14.98 -17.16 5.88
C ALA A 248 -15.50 -18.61 5.81
N GLU A 249 -15.98 -19.15 6.91
CA GLU A 249 -16.63 -20.47 6.95
C GLU A 249 -17.86 -20.52 6.02
N ALA A 250 -18.74 -19.51 6.10
CA ALA A 250 -19.93 -19.44 5.28
C ALA A 250 -19.63 -19.33 3.76
N LYS A 251 -18.51 -18.67 3.38
CA LYS A 251 -18.09 -18.49 1.98
C LYS A 251 -17.07 -19.54 1.49
N GLY A 252 -16.64 -20.48 2.34
CA GLY A 252 -15.64 -21.48 1.97
C GLY A 252 -14.26 -20.88 1.67
N THR A 253 -13.85 -19.85 2.41
CA THR A 253 -12.60 -19.11 2.22
C THR A 253 -11.85 -18.94 3.56
N SER A 254 -10.80 -18.12 3.60
CA SER A 254 -10.04 -17.85 4.82
C SER A 254 -10.32 -16.46 5.40
N PRO A 255 -10.17 -16.27 6.74
CA PRO A 255 -10.37 -14.95 7.37
C PRO A 255 -9.46 -13.86 6.82
N VAL A 256 -8.26 -14.20 6.37
CA VAL A 256 -7.33 -13.27 5.72
C VAL A 256 -7.88 -12.78 4.38
N GLN A 257 -8.50 -13.68 3.61
CA GLN A 257 -9.13 -13.34 2.33
C GLN A 257 -10.37 -12.45 2.54
N ILE A 258 -11.16 -12.68 3.59
CA ILE A 258 -12.25 -11.78 4.01
C ILE A 258 -11.71 -10.39 4.38
N ALA A 259 -10.61 -10.32 5.15
CA ALA A 259 -10.00 -9.05 5.51
C ALA A 259 -9.49 -8.27 4.29
N MET A 260 -8.87 -8.94 3.33
CA MET A 260 -8.45 -8.34 2.06
C MET A 260 -9.66 -7.87 1.24
N ALA A 261 -10.70 -8.71 1.12
CA ALA A 261 -11.92 -8.37 0.42
C ALA A 261 -12.60 -7.14 1.03
N TRP A 262 -12.55 -6.97 2.37
CA TRP A 262 -13.05 -5.77 3.02
C TRP A 262 -12.31 -4.49 2.57
N VAL A 263 -10.98 -4.53 2.48
CA VAL A 263 -10.18 -3.39 1.97
C VAL A 263 -10.55 -3.10 0.52
N LEU A 264 -10.67 -4.14 -0.30
CA LEU A 264 -10.98 -4.00 -1.73
C LEU A 264 -12.46 -3.65 -2.02
N SER A 265 -13.36 -3.81 -1.06
CA SER A 265 -14.79 -3.45 -1.19
C SER A 265 -15.11 -2.00 -0.81
N GLN A 266 -14.11 -1.20 -0.46
CA GLN A 266 -14.35 0.21 -0.13
C GLN A 266 -14.92 0.97 -1.36
N PRO A 267 -15.77 2.01 -1.15
CA PRO A 267 -16.44 2.72 -2.23
C PRO A 267 -15.52 3.68 -3.02
N PHE A 268 -14.23 3.63 -2.78
CA PHE A 268 -13.19 4.41 -3.47
C PHE A 268 -12.08 3.49 -3.99
N ALA A 269 -11.22 4.03 -4.85
CA ALA A 269 -10.13 3.26 -5.44
C ALA A 269 -9.12 2.81 -4.38
N THR A 270 -9.11 1.52 -4.07
CA THR A 270 -8.18 0.87 -3.13
C THR A 270 -7.33 -0.18 -3.80
N PHE A 271 -6.06 -0.23 -3.41
CA PHE A 271 -5.04 -1.17 -3.83
C PHE A 271 -4.40 -1.77 -2.58
N ALA A 272 -4.52 -3.09 -2.40
CA ALA A 272 -4.02 -3.76 -1.20
C ALA A 272 -2.55 -4.15 -1.40
N LEU A 273 -1.65 -3.57 -0.61
CA LEU A 273 -0.25 -3.97 -0.59
C LEU A 273 -0.13 -5.31 0.14
N SER A 274 0.54 -6.25 -0.51
CA SER A 274 0.79 -7.60 -0.02
C SER A 274 2.25 -7.97 -0.24
N GLY A 275 2.96 -8.29 0.84
CA GLY A 275 4.36 -8.72 0.81
C GLY A 275 4.49 -10.22 1.12
N PRO A 276 4.10 -11.12 0.21
CA PRO A 276 4.22 -12.56 0.43
C PRO A 276 5.70 -12.96 0.48
N ARG A 277 6.02 -13.91 1.35
CA ARG A 277 7.37 -14.48 1.44
C ARG A 277 7.53 -15.75 0.61
N THR A 278 6.42 -16.38 0.30
CA THR A 278 6.41 -17.66 -0.43
C THR A 278 5.43 -17.62 -1.60
N LEU A 279 5.65 -18.52 -2.56
CA LEU A 279 4.76 -18.70 -3.69
C LEU A 279 3.34 -19.07 -3.27
N ASP A 280 3.21 -19.93 -2.24
CA ASP A 280 1.91 -20.34 -1.71
C ASP A 280 1.16 -19.19 -1.04
N GLU A 281 1.85 -18.30 -0.34
CA GLU A 281 1.24 -17.08 0.21
C GLU A 281 0.73 -16.16 -0.91
N SER A 282 1.54 -15.96 -1.95
CA SER A 282 1.16 -15.15 -3.11
C SER A 282 -0.10 -15.72 -3.80
N ARG A 283 -0.12 -17.01 -4.05
CA ARG A 283 -1.24 -17.70 -4.69
C ARG A 283 -2.52 -17.59 -3.88
N ARG A 284 -2.45 -17.86 -2.57
CA ARG A 284 -3.61 -17.72 -1.67
C ARG A 284 -4.15 -16.29 -1.64
N ASN A 285 -3.27 -15.28 -1.67
CA ASN A 285 -3.68 -13.89 -1.72
C ASN A 285 -4.37 -13.56 -3.06
N ILE A 286 -3.87 -14.06 -4.19
CA ILE A 286 -4.49 -13.90 -5.50
C ILE A 286 -5.85 -14.61 -5.57
N GLU A 287 -5.96 -15.83 -5.04
CA GLU A 287 -7.23 -16.57 -4.96
C GLU A 287 -8.28 -15.80 -4.17
N GLY A 288 -7.86 -15.13 -3.09
CA GLY A 288 -8.73 -14.27 -2.28
C GLY A 288 -9.36 -13.10 -3.02
N LEU A 289 -8.83 -12.71 -4.19
CA LEU A 289 -9.43 -11.65 -5.02
C LEU A 289 -10.80 -12.04 -5.63
N SER A 290 -11.14 -13.32 -5.62
CA SER A 290 -12.47 -13.79 -6.03
C SER A 290 -13.54 -13.59 -4.96
N VAL A 291 -13.15 -13.32 -3.70
CA VAL A 291 -14.07 -13.10 -2.60
C VAL A 291 -14.70 -11.72 -2.75
N THR A 292 -16.01 -11.70 -2.86
CA THR A 292 -16.82 -10.46 -2.90
C THR A 292 -17.61 -10.30 -1.62
N LEU A 293 -17.75 -9.06 -1.16
CA LEU A 293 -18.59 -8.69 -0.03
C LEU A 293 -19.75 -7.81 -0.51
N THR A 294 -20.94 -8.08 0.00
CA THR A 294 -22.05 -7.12 -0.10
C THR A 294 -21.79 -5.91 0.80
N ASP A 295 -22.50 -4.81 0.58
CA ASP A 295 -22.42 -3.65 1.47
C ASP A 295 -22.82 -4.00 2.91
N SER A 296 -23.80 -4.90 3.06
CA SER A 296 -24.22 -5.40 4.36
C SER A 296 -23.11 -6.18 5.07
N GLU A 297 -22.44 -7.11 4.39
CA GLU A 297 -21.32 -7.88 4.92
C GLU A 297 -20.13 -6.97 5.28
N ARG A 298 -19.82 -6.00 4.42
CA ARG A 298 -18.76 -5.02 4.67
C ARG A 298 -19.03 -4.22 5.95
N ASP A 299 -20.25 -3.70 6.10
CA ASP A 299 -20.64 -2.90 7.24
C ASP A 299 -20.76 -3.74 8.52
N TRP A 300 -21.21 -4.99 8.40
CA TRP A 300 -21.23 -5.93 9.51
C TRP A 300 -19.82 -6.28 10.01
N LEU A 301 -18.89 -6.57 9.10
CA LEU A 301 -17.48 -6.78 9.45
C LEU A 301 -16.88 -5.56 10.15
N ASP A 302 -17.29 -4.36 9.79
CA ASP A 302 -16.83 -3.10 10.36
C ASP A 302 -17.58 -2.68 11.64
N LEU A 303 -18.42 -3.55 12.20
CA LEU A 303 -19.21 -3.33 13.41
C LEU A 303 -20.24 -2.18 13.29
N LYS A 304 -20.63 -1.80 12.08
CA LYS A 304 -21.67 -0.79 11.82
C LYS A 304 -23.07 -1.39 11.87
N ARG A 305 -23.17 -2.72 11.89
CA ARG A 305 -24.41 -3.49 11.92
C ARG A 305 -24.26 -4.73 12.77
N ASP A 306 -25.37 -5.26 13.28
CA ASP A 306 -25.40 -6.47 14.12
C ASP A 306 -25.53 -7.75 13.29
N GLN A 307 -25.95 -7.65 12.01
CA GLN A 307 -26.17 -8.80 11.10
C GLN A 307 -25.52 -8.56 9.74
N PRO A 308 -25.00 -9.61 9.06
CA PRO A 308 -24.36 -9.50 7.75
C PRO A 308 -25.31 -9.12 6.60
#